data_498304e4c09bf69c57887ce5905942e4
#
_entry.id   498304e4c09bf69c57887ce5905942e4
#
_cell.length_a   1.000
_cell.length_b   1.000
_cell.length_c   1.000
_cell.angle_alpha   90.00
_cell.angle_beta   90.00
_cell.angle_gamma   90.00
#
_symmetry.space_group_name_H-M   'P 1'
#
loop_
_entity.id
_entity.type
_entity.pdbx_description
1 polymer ?
#
loop_
_entity_poly.entity_id
_entity_poly.type
_entity_poly.pdbx_seq_one_letter_code
_entity_poly.pdbx_strand_id
1 'polypeptide(L)'
;AHSGAEALAACERAECDIVLLDVMMPEMDGFEVCRQLKSNPATHHIPVVMVTALDQPSDRVQGLKAGADDILTKPVSDIALIARVRSLTRLKMMTDELRMRAVTSREIGIESAEREAITEQGSHGRVLIVDDRKSSYERLAAMLDDEHAVDVEPDPSAALFRSAEGNYELIIVSLSLEKFDGLR
;
A
#
# COMPACT_ATOMS: atom_id res chain seq x y z
N ALA A 1 13.27 -12.73 14.56
CA ALA A 1 14.54 -12.83 13.84
C ALA A 1 15.52 -11.81 14.40
N HIS A 2 16.78 -12.17 14.54
CA HIS A 2 17.83 -11.29 15.07
C HIS A 2 18.78 -10.80 13.97
N SER A 3 18.60 -11.27 12.74
CA SER A 3 19.37 -10.87 11.57
C SER A 3 18.50 -10.84 10.31
N GLY A 4 18.98 -10.16 9.26
CA GLY A 4 18.33 -10.16 7.95
C GLY A 4 18.21 -11.55 7.34
N ALA A 5 19.25 -12.37 7.46
CA ALA A 5 19.25 -13.75 6.96
C ALA A 5 18.20 -14.63 7.67
N GLU A 6 18.08 -14.51 8.99
CA GLU A 6 17.03 -15.21 9.75
C GLU A 6 15.63 -14.76 9.35
N ALA A 7 15.43 -13.44 9.10
CA ALA A 7 14.16 -12.90 8.66
C ALA A 7 13.75 -13.46 7.29
N LEU A 8 14.67 -13.50 6.33
CA LEU A 8 14.44 -14.09 5.02
C LEU A 8 14.05 -15.57 5.13
N ALA A 9 14.81 -16.35 5.89
CA ALA A 9 14.53 -17.76 6.09
C ALA A 9 13.18 -18.03 6.79
N ALA A 10 12.75 -17.16 7.73
CA ALA A 10 11.46 -17.26 8.38
C ALA A 10 10.31 -16.99 7.38
N CYS A 11 10.45 -15.97 6.53
CA CYS A 11 9.45 -15.65 5.53
C CYS A 11 9.30 -16.76 4.46
N GLU A 12 10.40 -17.41 4.07
CA GLU A 12 10.37 -18.51 3.11
C GLU A 12 9.64 -19.76 3.64
N ARG A 13 9.64 -19.97 4.96
CA ARG A 13 8.86 -21.04 5.59
C ARG A 13 7.35 -20.73 5.72
N ALA A 14 6.89 -19.62 5.16
CA ALA A 14 5.51 -19.14 5.23
C ALA A 14 4.98 -18.92 6.66
N GLU A 15 5.86 -18.50 7.57
CA GLU A 15 5.53 -18.32 8.99
C GLU A 15 5.10 -16.88 9.33
N CYS A 16 5.04 -15.95 8.36
CA CYS A 16 4.73 -14.55 8.61
C CYS A 16 3.67 -13.96 7.69
N ASP A 17 2.76 -13.22 8.30
CA ASP A 17 1.73 -12.45 7.60
C ASP A 17 2.14 -11.00 7.31
N ILE A 18 3.11 -10.48 8.05
CA ILE A 18 3.67 -9.14 7.90
C ILE A 18 5.08 -9.11 8.47
N VAL A 19 5.95 -8.31 7.88
CA VAL A 19 7.31 -8.10 8.37
C VAL A 19 7.45 -6.67 8.88
N LEU A 20 7.83 -6.53 10.15
CA LEU A 20 8.29 -5.26 10.72
C LEU A 20 9.82 -5.27 10.67
N LEU A 21 10.39 -4.39 9.87
CA LEU A 21 11.80 -4.45 9.49
C LEU A 21 12.54 -3.18 9.92
N ASP A 22 13.54 -3.33 10.80
CA ASP A 22 14.46 -2.22 11.08
C ASP A 22 15.40 -2.04 9.88
N VAL A 23 15.69 -0.79 9.55
CA VAL A 23 16.69 -0.47 8.51
C VAL A 23 18.11 -0.64 9.05
N MET A 24 18.34 -0.25 10.30
CA MET A 24 19.67 -0.26 10.91
C MET A 24 19.99 -1.62 11.54
N MET A 25 20.40 -2.58 10.72
CA MET A 25 20.81 -3.91 11.16
C MET A 25 22.26 -4.19 10.76
N PRO A 26 23.00 -5.00 11.54
CA PRO A 26 24.35 -5.42 11.17
C PRO A 26 24.33 -6.38 9.98
N GLU A 27 25.42 -6.43 9.22
CA GLU A 27 25.69 -7.30 8.08
C GLU A 27 24.81 -7.03 6.84
N MET A 28 23.51 -7.05 6.98
CA MET A 28 22.54 -6.78 5.92
C MET A 28 21.53 -5.75 6.40
N ASP A 29 21.46 -4.61 5.72
CA ASP A 29 20.51 -3.56 6.08
C ASP A 29 19.06 -3.93 5.69
N GLY A 30 18.09 -3.23 6.30
CA GLY A 30 16.68 -3.49 6.05
C GLY A 30 16.23 -3.22 4.61
N PHE A 31 16.89 -2.32 3.89
CA PHE A 31 16.58 -2.07 2.48
C PHE A 31 16.92 -3.28 1.62
N GLU A 32 18.06 -3.94 1.90
CA GLU A 32 18.48 -5.14 1.18
C GLU A 32 17.56 -6.33 1.49
N VAL A 33 17.22 -6.53 2.77
CA VAL A 33 16.23 -7.55 3.17
C VAL A 33 14.91 -7.34 2.46
N CYS A 34 14.41 -6.11 2.42
CA CYS A 34 13.16 -5.78 1.74
C CYS A 34 13.23 -6.09 0.24
N ARG A 35 14.30 -5.68 -0.46
CA ARG A 35 14.50 -6.00 -1.88
C ARG A 35 14.46 -7.49 -2.14
N GLN A 36 15.13 -8.29 -1.32
CA GLN A 36 15.16 -9.74 -1.46
C GLN A 36 13.78 -10.36 -1.23
N LEU A 37 13.04 -9.93 -0.20
CA LEU A 37 11.66 -10.37 0.03
C LEU A 37 10.75 -10.06 -1.16
N LYS A 38 10.84 -8.84 -1.70
CA LYS A 38 9.96 -8.37 -2.78
C LYS A 38 10.35 -8.91 -4.16
N SER A 39 11.58 -9.30 -4.36
CA SER A 39 12.03 -9.94 -5.61
C SER A 39 11.78 -11.45 -5.65
N ASN A 40 11.58 -12.11 -4.51
CA ASN A 40 11.33 -13.54 -4.44
C ASN A 40 9.85 -13.87 -4.63
N PRO A 41 9.47 -14.67 -5.65
CA PRO A 41 8.06 -15.05 -5.90
C PRO A 41 7.35 -15.73 -4.72
N ALA A 42 8.10 -16.37 -3.82
CA ALA A 42 7.54 -17.01 -2.64
C ALA A 42 7.17 -16.03 -1.52
N THR A 43 7.80 -14.85 -1.45
CA THR A 43 7.66 -13.91 -0.34
C THR A 43 7.22 -12.51 -0.74
N HIS A 44 7.20 -12.16 -2.04
CA HIS A 44 6.87 -10.82 -2.51
C HIS A 44 5.49 -10.31 -2.05
N HIS A 45 4.56 -11.22 -1.79
CA HIS A 45 3.20 -10.93 -1.33
C HIS A 45 3.12 -10.59 0.18
N ILE A 46 4.20 -10.83 0.94
CA ILE A 46 4.23 -10.51 2.37
C ILE A 46 4.44 -8.99 2.52
N PRO A 47 3.53 -8.28 3.20
CA PRO A 47 3.70 -6.86 3.47
C PRO A 47 4.93 -6.59 4.34
N VAL A 48 5.68 -5.55 3.97
CA VAL A 48 6.88 -5.11 4.69
C VAL A 48 6.68 -3.68 5.18
N VAL A 49 6.70 -3.46 6.48
CA VAL A 49 6.71 -2.14 7.11
C VAL A 49 8.11 -1.87 7.66
N MET A 50 8.78 -0.88 7.12
CA MET A 50 10.05 -0.44 7.68
C MET A 50 9.83 0.40 8.93
N VAL A 51 10.57 0.09 10.00
CA VAL A 51 10.53 0.80 11.28
C VAL A 51 11.92 1.32 11.57
N THR A 52 12.18 2.61 11.33
CA THR A 52 13.54 3.14 11.29
C THR A 52 13.71 4.44 12.08
N ALA A 53 14.92 4.70 12.56
CA ALA A 53 15.31 6.00 13.10
C ALA A 53 15.69 7.01 12.00
N LEU A 54 15.80 6.58 10.75
CA LEU A 54 16.07 7.45 9.62
C LEU A 54 14.82 8.25 9.28
N ASP A 55 14.92 9.57 9.24
CA ASP A 55 13.80 10.50 9.08
C ASP A 55 13.92 11.39 7.84
N GLN A 56 15.01 11.27 7.09
CA GLN A 56 15.21 12.05 5.88
C GLN A 56 14.24 11.63 4.76
N PRO A 57 13.76 12.59 3.95
CA PRO A 57 12.93 12.26 2.79
C PRO A 57 13.55 11.26 1.82
N SER A 58 14.91 11.32 1.68
CA SER A 58 15.69 10.36 0.88
C SER A 58 15.54 8.92 1.36
N ASP A 59 15.51 8.71 2.68
CA ASP A 59 15.42 7.38 3.27
C ASP A 59 14.04 6.76 3.02
N ARG A 60 13.00 7.59 3.09
CA ARG A 60 11.63 7.19 2.72
C ARG A 60 11.54 6.77 1.25
N VAL A 61 12.12 7.58 0.36
CA VAL A 61 12.17 7.24 -1.07
C VAL A 61 12.94 5.93 -1.29
N GLN A 62 14.05 5.73 -0.57
CA GLN A 62 14.83 4.50 -0.66
C GLN A 62 14.03 3.28 -0.18
N GLY A 63 13.29 3.41 0.92
CA GLY A 63 12.41 2.34 1.42
C GLY A 63 11.32 1.95 0.43
N LEU A 64 10.63 2.93 -0.14
CA LEU A 64 9.62 2.68 -1.18
C LEU A 64 10.23 2.04 -2.43
N LYS A 65 11.41 2.50 -2.88
CA LYS A 65 12.14 1.89 -4.00
C LYS A 65 12.62 0.47 -3.70
N ALA A 66 12.86 0.13 -2.43
CA ALA A 66 13.13 -1.25 -2.02
C ALA A 66 11.88 -2.14 -2.01
N GLY A 67 10.69 -1.56 -2.23
CA GLY A 67 9.41 -2.25 -2.28
C GLY A 67 8.68 -2.32 -0.93
N ALA A 68 9.06 -1.52 0.07
CA ALA A 68 8.32 -1.46 1.32
C ALA A 68 6.90 -0.94 1.11
N ASP A 69 5.93 -1.56 1.78
CA ASP A 69 4.52 -1.18 1.72
C ASP A 69 4.21 0.02 2.62
N ASP A 70 5.02 0.21 3.69
CA ASP A 70 4.94 1.41 4.53
C ASP A 70 6.24 1.65 5.31
N ILE A 71 6.38 2.88 5.84
CA ILE A 71 7.56 3.30 6.62
C ILE A 71 7.10 4.07 7.85
N LEU A 72 7.53 3.61 9.03
CA LEU A 72 7.29 4.25 10.32
C LEU A 72 8.61 4.74 10.91
N THR A 73 8.63 6.01 11.31
CA THR A 73 9.82 6.62 11.94
C THR A 73 9.77 6.44 13.46
N LYS A 74 10.88 6.01 14.05
CA LYS A 74 11.04 5.91 15.52
C LYS A 74 11.16 7.33 16.13
N PRO A 75 10.54 7.60 17.29
CA PRO A 75 9.71 6.71 18.10
C PRO A 75 8.35 6.44 17.44
N VAL A 76 7.96 5.16 17.35
CA VAL A 76 6.71 4.76 16.71
C VAL A 76 5.55 4.94 17.68
N SER A 77 4.49 5.59 17.22
CA SER A 77 3.22 5.63 17.96
C SER A 77 2.54 4.27 17.92
N ASP A 78 2.12 3.75 19.08
CA ASP A 78 1.39 2.47 19.17
C ASP A 78 0.14 2.47 18.30
N ILE A 79 -0.58 3.58 18.25
CA ILE A 79 -1.79 3.73 17.43
C ILE A 79 -1.44 3.62 15.94
N ALA A 80 -0.38 4.29 15.50
CA ALA A 80 0.05 4.25 14.11
C ALA A 80 0.51 2.84 13.71
N LEU A 81 1.30 2.19 14.55
CA LEU A 81 1.77 0.82 14.30
C LEU A 81 0.60 -0.16 14.19
N ILE A 82 -0.31 -0.16 15.18
CA ILE A 82 -1.47 -1.06 15.19
C ILE A 82 -2.36 -0.82 13.97
N ALA A 83 -2.61 0.44 13.58
CA ALA A 83 -3.42 0.76 12.42
C ALA A 83 -2.80 0.22 11.12
N ARG A 84 -1.48 0.38 10.93
CA ARG A 84 -0.75 -0.10 9.75
C ARG A 84 -0.73 -1.63 9.68
N VAL A 85 -0.39 -2.28 10.78
CA VAL A 85 -0.39 -3.75 10.87
C VAL A 85 -1.77 -4.30 10.51
N ARG A 86 -2.84 -3.78 11.13
CA ARG A 86 -4.21 -4.23 10.83
C ARG A 86 -4.59 -4.04 9.36
N SER A 87 -4.29 -2.88 8.78
CA SER A 87 -4.63 -2.57 7.39
C SER A 87 -3.92 -3.51 6.44
N LEU A 88 -2.60 -3.68 6.58
CA LEU A 88 -1.79 -4.50 5.69
C LEU A 88 -2.06 -6.01 5.87
N THR A 89 -2.26 -6.48 7.10
CA THR A 89 -2.64 -7.88 7.34
C THR A 89 -4.00 -8.19 6.70
N ARG A 90 -4.98 -7.28 6.82
CA ARG A 90 -6.28 -7.43 6.16
C ARG A 90 -6.14 -7.49 4.63
N LEU A 91 -5.34 -6.61 4.04
CA LEU A 91 -5.06 -6.60 2.61
C LEU A 91 -4.43 -7.93 2.17
N LYS A 92 -3.42 -8.43 2.91
CA LYS A 92 -2.81 -9.73 2.64
C LYS A 92 -3.83 -10.86 2.67
N MET A 93 -4.66 -10.94 3.71
CA MET A 93 -5.70 -11.99 3.83
C MET A 93 -6.65 -11.98 2.62
N MET A 94 -7.09 -10.80 2.18
CA MET A 94 -7.95 -10.68 1.00
C MET A 94 -7.24 -11.12 -0.29
N THR A 95 -5.97 -10.75 -0.45
CA THR A 95 -5.16 -11.14 -1.60
C THR A 95 -4.88 -12.65 -1.63
N ASP A 96 -4.59 -13.24 -0.47
CA ASP A 96 -4.37 -14.68 -0.34
C ASP A 96 -5.65 -15.47 -0.68
N GLU A 97 -6.81 -14.99 -0.23
CA GLU A 97 -8.11 -15.59 -0.58
C GLU A 97 -8.37 -15.56 -2.09
N LEU A 98 -8.11 -14.42 -2.76
CA LEU A 98 -8.24 -14.32 -4.21
C LEU A 98 -7.28 -15.26 -4.94
N ARG A 99 -6.03 -15.39 -4.48
CA ARG A 99 -5.06 -16.34 -5.03
C ARG A 99 -5.51 -17.79 -4.89
N MET A 100 -6.02 -18.15 -3.71
CA MET A 100 -6.55 -19.50 -3.47
C MET A 100 -7.73 -19.81 -4.39
N ARG A 101 -8.66 -18.89 -4.57
CA ARG A 101 -9.77 -19.03 -5.51
C ARG A 101 -9.27 -19.21 -6.95
N ALA A 102 -8.29 -18.43 -7.38
CA ALA A 102 -7.71 -18.52 -8.72
C ALA A 102 -7.01 -19.87 -8.97
N VAL A 103 -6.35 -20.45 -7.96
CA VAL A 103 -5.75 -21.80 -8.04
C VAL A 103 -6.83 -22.86 -8.17
N THR A 104 -7.86 -22.81 -7.32
CA THR A 104 -8.98 -23.77 -7.34
C THR A 104 -9.75 -23.71 -8.66
N SER A 105 -9.98 -22.52 -9.22
CA SER A 105 -10.64 -22.36 -10.53
C SER A 105 -9.85 -22.99 -11.66
N ARG A 106 -8.50 -22.97 -11.60
CA ARG A 106 -7.64 -23.66 -12.58
C ARG A 106 -7.76 -25.18 -12.52
N GLU A 107 -7.83 -25.75 -11.32
CA GLU A 107 -7.97 -27.20 -11.12
C GLU A 107 -9.32 -27.72 -11.62
N ILE A 108 -10.37 -26.89 -11.63
CA ILE A 108 -11.72 -27.22 -12.09
C ILE A 108 -11.90 -26.99 -13.60
N GLY A 109 -10.87 -26.47 -14.30
CA GLY A 109 -10.89 -26.30 -15.77
C GLY A 109 -11.80 -25.15 -16.26
N ILE A 110 -12.17 -24.22 -15.37
CA ILE A 110 -12.87 -23.00 -15.74
C ILE A 110 -11.81 -21.99 -16.20
N GLU A 111 -11.48 -22.03 -17.49
CA GLU A 111 -10.72 -20.96 -18.14
C GLU A 111 -11.58 -19.69 -18.13
N SER A 112 -11.41 -18.85 -17.17
CA SER A 112 -12.18 -17.62 -17.10
C SER A 112 -11.47 -16.49 -17.85
N ALA A 113 -12.22 -15.83 -18.72
CA ALA A 113 -11.91 -14.55 -19.36
C ALA A 113 -11.62 -13.42 -18.34
N GLU A 114 -11.79 -13.69 -17.05
CA GLU A 114 -11.47 -12.79 -15.92
C GLU A 114 -9.97 -12.57 -15.70
N ARG A 115 -9.12 -13.39 -16.31
CA ARG A 115 -7.66 -13.31 -16.11
C ARG A 115 -7.01 -12.10 -16.75
N GLU A 116 -7.49 -11.68 -17.92
CA GLU A 116 -7.02 -10.48 -18.60
C GLU A 116 -7.49 -9.22 -17.85
N ALA A 117 -8.71 -9.23 -17.31
CA ALA A 117 -9.25 -8.12 -16.56
C ALA A 117 -8.50 -7.81 -15.24
N ILE A 118 -8.01 -8.83 -14.51
CA ILE A 118 -7.31 -8.63 -13.23
C ILE A 118 -5.87 -8.15 -13.44
N THR A 119 -5.22 -8.53 -14.55
CA THR A 119 -3.83 -8.16 -14.82
C THR A 119 -3.73 -6.76 -15.46
N GLU A 120 -4.72 -6.37 -16.28
CA GLU A 120 -4.78 -5.04 -16.90
C GLU A 120 -5.42 -3.97 -16.00
N GLN A 121 -6.34 -4.33 -15.11
CA GLN A 121 -6.99 -3.39 -14.17
C GLN A 121 -6.12 -2.97 -12.99
N GLY A 122 -4.98 -3.61 -12.76
CA GLY A 122 -4.10 -3.32 -11.62
C GLY A 122 -3.28 -2.03 -11.71
N SER A 123 -3.22 -1.38 -12.89
CA SER A 123 -2.38 -0.19 -13.09
C SER A 123 -3.16 1.13 -13.21
N HIS A 124 -4.46 1.12 -13.49
CA HIS A 124 -5.23 2.35 -13.75
C HIS A 124 -6.49 2.36 -12.88
N GLY A 125 -6.39 2.97 -11.71
CA GLY A 125 -7.51 3.17 -10.81
C GLY A 125 -8.16 4.56 -11.00
N ARG A 126 -9.43 4.70 -10.61
CA ARG A 126 -10.09 6.02 -10.50
C ARG A 126 -9.88 6.59 -9.12
N VAL A 127 -9.33 7.81 -9.07
CA VAL A 127 -9.01 8.52 -7.82
C VAL A 127 -9.88 9.77 -7.72
N LEU A 128 -10.56 9.96 -6.59
CA LEU A 128 -11.25 11.21 -6.27
C LEU A 128 -10.41 12.00 -5.27
N ILE A 129 -10.06 13.23 -5.62
CA ILE A 129 -9.39 14.17 -4.71
C ILE A 129 -10.43 15.16 -4.20
N VAL A 130 -10.57 15.24 -2.88
CA VAL A 130 -11.45 16.18 -2.18
C VAL A 130 -10.58 17.20 -1.42
N ASP A 131 -10.35 18.34 -2.04
CA ASP A 131 -9.54 19.43 -1.46
C ASP A 131 -10.02 20.76 -2.05
N ASP A 132 -10.31 21.76 -1.20
CA ASP A 132 -10.77 23.08 -1.60
C ASP A 132 -9.63 24.04 -1.98
N ARG A 133 -8.38 23.65 -1.76
CA ARG A 133 -7.19 24.44 -2.11
C ARG A 133 -6.66 24.08 -3.49
N LYS A 134 -6.85 24.99 -4.43
CA LYS A 134 -6.49 24.82 -5.82
C LYS A 134 -5.04 24.33 -6.04
N SER A 135 -4.07 24.98 -5.40
CA SER A 135 -2.65 24.62 -5.51
C SER A 135 -2.32 23.23 -4.97
N SER A 136 -3.11 22.73 -4.00
CA SER A 136 -2.95 21.40 -3.42
C SER A 136 -3.48 20.33 -4.36
N TYR A 137 -4.74 20.44 -4.79
CA TYR A 137 -5.33 19.40 -5.65
C TYR A 137 -4.74 19.37 -7.05
N GLU A 138 -4.35 20.51 -7.64
CA GLU A 138 -3.66 20.53 -8.95
C GLU A 138 -2.32 19.80 -8.89
N ARG A 139 -1.57 19.98 -7.79
CA ARG A 139 -0.31 19.27 -7.60
C ARG A 139 -0.51 17.77 -7.43
N LEU A 140 -1.49 17.36 -6.63
CA LEU A 140 -1.81 15.95 -6.42
C LEU A 140 -2.31 15.30 -7.71
N ALA A 141 -3.21 15.97 -8.43
CA ALA A 141 -3.72 15.49 -9.70
C ALA A 141 -2.60 15.28 -10.71
N ALA A 142 -1.73 16.27 -10.90
CA ALA A 142 -0.59 16.18 -11.82
C ALA A 142 0.42 15.05 -11.48
N MET A 143 0.48 14.61 -10.21
CA MET A 143 1.33 13.49 -9.81
C MET A 143 0.71 12.12 -10.09
N LEU A 144 -0.61 12.05 -10.22
CA LEU A 144 -1.37 10.79 -10.34
C LEU A 144 -1.93 10.56 -11.74
N ASP A 145 -2.08 11.62 -12.54
CA ASP A 145 -2.77 11.60 -13.86
C ASP A 145 -2.05 10.75 -14.91
N ASP A 146 -0.76 10.50 -14.74
CA ASP A 146 0.01 9.63 -15.63
C ASP A 146 -0.36 8.13 -15.49
N GLU A 147 -0.83 7.72 -14.30
CA GLU A 147 -1.10 6.31 -13.99
C GLU A 147 -2.56 6.03 -13.62
N HIS A 148 -3.35 7.08 -13.29
CA HIS A 148 -4.71 6.94 -12.77
C HIS A 148 -5.67 7.95 -13.40
N ALA A 149 -6.96 7.60 -13.47
CA ALA A 149 -8.01 8.55 -13.83
C ALA A 149 -8.37 9.41 -12.61
N VAL A 150 -7.98 10.68 -12.60
CA VAL A 150 -8.13 11.57 -11.46
C VAL A 150 -9.31 12.52 -11.63
N ASP A 151 -10.24 12.45 -10.71
CA ASP A 151 -11.34 13.42 -10.56
C ASP A 151 -11.07 14.33 -9.35
N VAL A 152 -11.36 15.62 -9.48
CA VAL A 152 -11.23 16.59 -8.39
C VAL A 152 -12.60 17.14 -8.03
N GLU A 153 -12.91 17.22 -6.74
CA GLU A 153 -14.12 17.83 -6.22
C GLU A 153 -13.78 18.75 -5.03
N PRO A 154 -13.83 20.07 -5.22
CA PRO A 154 -13.54 21.02 -4.15
C PRO A 154 -14.63 21.15 -3.10
N ASP A 155 -15.88 20.80 -3.41
CA ASP A 155 -16.98 20.85 -2.47
C ASP A 155 -17.17 19.50 -1.77
N PRO A 156 -16.94 19.43 -0.44
CA PRO A 156 -17.10 18.19 0.32
C PRO A 156 -18.51 17.58 0.22
N SER A 157 -19.56 18.42 0.12
CA SER A 157 -20.92 17.92 0.00
C SER A 157 -21.19 17.28 -1.35
N ALA A 158 -20.67 17.87 -2.42
CA ALA A 158 -20.72 17.28 -3.76
C ALA A 158 -19.86 16.01 -3.84
N ALA A 159 -18.70 16.00 -3.15
CA ALA A 159 -17.83 14.83 -3.10
C ALA A 159 -18.52 13.59 -2.50
N LEU A 160 -19.36 13.75 -1.48
CA LEU A 160 -20.16 12.65 -0.92
C LEU A 160 -21.09 12.01 -1.96
N PHE A 161 -21.77 12.82 -2.77
CA PHE A 161 -22.63 12.30 -3.84
C PHE A 161 -21.80 11.61 -4.94
N ARG A 162 -20.71 12.26 -5.37
CA ARG A 162 -19.81 11.64 -6.38
C ARG A 162 -19.20 10.35 -5.91
N SER A 163 -18.82 10.25 -4.65
CA SER A 163 -18.26 9.02 -4.08
C SER A 163 -19.26 7.87 -4.03
N ALA A 164 -20.54 8.16 -3.88
CA ALA A 164 -21.61 7.17 -3.87
C ALA A 164 -22.04 6.72 -5.28
N GLU A 165 -21.96 7.62 -6.27
CA GLU A 165 -22.35 7.34 -7.66
C GLU A 165 -21.16 6.81 -8.50
N GLY A 166 -19.93 7.20 -8.16
CA GLY A 166 -18.71 6.85 -8.89
C GLY A 166 -18.06 5.59 -8.35
N ASN A 167 -17.52 4.79 -9.25
CA ASN A 167 -16.66 3.67 -8.88
C ASN A 167 -15.23 4.20 -8.69
N TYR A 168 -14.90 4.69 -7.49
CA TYR A 168 -13.57 5.13 -7.12
C TYR A 168 -12.87 4.06 -6.29
N GLU A 169 -11.65 3.70 -6.67
CA GLU A 169 -10.78 2.79 -5.94
C GLU A 169 -10.06 3.49 -4.78
N LEU A 170 -9.86 4.82 -4.91
CA LEU A 170 -9.20 5.64 -3.89
C LEU A 170 -9.89 7.01 -3.79
N ILE A 171 -10.10 7.45 -2.55
CA ILE A 171 -10.55 8.82 -2.25
C ILE A 171 -9.51 9.48 -1.35
N ILE A 172 -8.95 10.60 -1.80
CA ILE A 172 -7.99 11.42 -1.05
C ILE A 172 -8.75 12.63 -0.52
N VAL A 173 -8.83 12.76 0.82
CA VAL A 173 -9.55 13.85 1.47
C VAL A 173 -8.58 14.74 2.23
N SER A 174 -8.61 16.04 1.97
CA SER A 174 -7.87 17.02 2.75
C SER A 174 -8.44 17.12 4.17
N LEU A 175 -7.59 17.04 5.19
CA LEU A 175 -8.00 17.22 6.59
C LEU A 175 -8.25 18.68 6.98
N SER A 176 -7.88 19.63 6.11
CA SER A 176 -7.97 21.07 6.35
C SER A 176 -8.96 21.77 5.43
N LEU A 177 -10.07 21.11 5.11
CA LEU A 177 -11.19 21.71 4.37
C LEU A 177 -11.82 22.85 5.18
N GLU A 178 -12.05 24.01 4.56
CA GLU A 178 -12.56 25.20 5.28
C GLU A 178 -13.97 25.01 5.83
N LYS A 179 -14.82 24.24 5.17
CA LYS A 179 -16.24 24.07 5.50
C LYS A 179 -16.58 22.72 6.12
N PHE A 180 -15.62 21.81 6.22
CA PHE A 180 -15.88 20.45 6.65
C PHE A 180 -14.68 19.87 7.40
N ASP A 181 -14.94 19.15 8.48
CA ASP A 181 -13.92 18.36 9.16
C ASP A 181 -13.73 17.06 8.39
N GLY A 182 -12.64 16.90 7.65
CA GLY A 182 -12.37 15.72 6.83
C GLY A 182 -12.23 14.41 7.61
N LEU A 183 -12.37 14.46 8.96
CA LEU A 183 -12.36 13.30 9.86
C LEU A 183 -13.75 12.85 10.33
N ARG A 184 -14.82 13.57 9.94
CA ARG A 184 -16.19 13.25 10.35
C ARG A 184 -17.04 12.75 9.19
#